data_2a69a5c930428d138a7b6c86662ebe23
#
_entry.id   2a69a5c930428d138a7b6c86662ebe23
#
_cell.length_a   1.000
_cell.length_b   1.000
_cell.length_c   1.000
_cell.angle_alpha   90.00
_cell.angle_beta   90.00
_cell.angle_gamma   90.00
#
_symmetry.space_group_name_H-M   'P 1'
#
loop_
_entity.id
_entity.type
_entity.pdbx_description
1 polymer ?
#
loop_
_entity_poly.entity_id
_entity_poly.type
_entity_poly.pdbx_seq_one_letter_code
_entity_poly.pdbx_strand_id
1 'polypeptide(L)'
;MMSNLTLENKIILITGAAKRIGKALTYACAHAGADIFIHYDHSEKEAVETRDEIISLGCRAWIKAADLGRPDELSNLLLEAGKMRPIYALINSAAIFEPISMQETTLADWERHIAVNLTAPFLLSQGFARQIEKNGTGRIVNILDWRALRPGADHFPYSISKAALAALTKSLAISLAPNITVNGLALGAILQPIDKQANSDILKSVPAGRLGELKEIEEALIFLLTGPSYITGEIIHVDGGRHLI
;
A
#
# COMPACT_ATOMS: atom_id res chain seq x y z
N MET A 1 16.40 -25.93 6.43
CA MET A 1 15.73 -25.15 7.49
C MET A 1 15.21 -23.90 6.84
N MET A 2 13.89 -23.70 6.72
CA MET A 2 13.36 -22.38 6.37
C MET A 2 13.72 -21.48 7.55
N SER A 3 14.58 -20.48 7.31
CA SER A 3 14.81 -19.39 8.28
C SER A 3 13.45 -18.80 8.63
N ASN A 4 13.15 -18.63 9.93
CA ASN A 4 11.98 -17.85 10.35
C ASN A 4 12.10 -16.49 9.68
N LEU A 5 11.30 -16.28 8.62
CA LEU A 5 11.24 -15.03 7.89
C LEU A 5 10.60 -14.00 8.81
N THR A 6 11.40 -13.20 9.50
CA THR A 6 10.93 -12.22 10.45
C THR A 6 11.27 -10.81 9.97
N LEU A 7 10.46 -9.85 10.39
CA LEU A 7 10.69 -8.42 10.19
C LEU A 7 11.28 -7.75 11.45
N GLU A 8 11.79 -8.56 12.39
CA GLU A 8 12.41 -8.07 13.60
C GLU A 8 13.50 -7.03 13.31
N ASN A 9 13.50 -5.99 14.09
CA ASN A 9 14.42 -4.86 13.93
C ASN A 9 14.29 -4.10 12.59
N LYS A 10 13.21 -4.27 11.84
CA LYS A 10 12.92 -3.52 10.62
C LYS A 10 11.90 -2.42 10.92
N ILE A 11 12.09 -1.22 10.35
CA ILE A 11 11.06 -0.18 10.35
C ILE A 11 10.33 -0.23 9.01
N ILE A 12 9.01 -0.22 9.05
CA ILE A 12 8.15 -0.18 7.88
C ILE A 12 7.30 1.08 7.92
N LEU A 13 7.41 1.92 6.89
CA LEU A 13 6.54 3.06 6.67
C LEU A 13 5.32 2.62 5.85
N ILE A 14 4.12 2.85 6.38
CA ILE A 14 2.87 2.51 5.72
C ILE A 14 2.02 3.77 5.57
N THR A 15 1.67 4.12 4.33
CA THR A 15 0.75 5.23 4.09
C THR A 15 -0.71 4.82 4.21
N GLY A 16 -1.56 5.68 4.79
CA GLY A 16 -2.97 5.37 5.03
C GLY A 16 -3.17 4.22 6.02
N ALA A 17 -2.29 4.10 7.02
CA ALA A 17 -2.17 2.94 7.90
C ALA A 17 -3.21 2.90 9.04
N ALA A 18 -3.97 3.97 9.27
CA ALA A 18 -4.86 4.08 10.42
C ALA A 18 -6.16 3.26 10.32
N LYS A 19 -6.61 2.92 9.12
CA LYS A 19 -7.93 2.31 8.87
C LYS A 19 -7.89 1.22 7.79
N ARG A 20 -8.94 0.37 7.82
CA ARG A 20 -9.27 -0.57 6.73
C ARG A 20 -8.07 -1.44 6.32
N ILE A 21 -7.77 -1.48 5.01
CA ILE A 21 -6.65 -2.28 4.46
C ILE A 21 -5.32 -1.84 5.09
N GLY A 22 -5.03 -0.54 5.15
CA GLY A 22 -3.79 -0.04 5.74
C GLY A 22 -3.59 -0.50 7.19
N LYS A 23 -4.65 -0.49 8.00
CA LYS A 23 -4.61 -1.02 9.38
C LYS A 23 -4.29 -2.53 9.41
N ALA A 24 -4.90 -3.33 8.55
CA ALA A 24 -4.62 -4.76 8.45
C ALA A 24 -3.16 -5.03 8.05
N LEU A 25 -2.65 -4.31 7.05
CA LEU A 25 -1.24 -4.41 6.64
C LEU A 25 -0.28 -4.02 7.77
N THR A 26 -0.66 -3.03 8.59
CA THR A 26 0.10 -2.60 9.78
C THR A 26 0.20 -3.73 10.80
N TYR A 27 -0.91 -4.40 11.10
CA TYR A 27 -0.92 -5.56 12.00
C TYR A 27 -0.11 -6.73 11.45
N ALA A 28 -0.24 -7.05 10.18
CA ALA A 28 0.54 -8.12 9.56
C ALA A 28 2.04 -7.89 9.74
N CYS A 29 2.52 -6.67 9.49
CA CYS A 29 3.92 -6.32 9.69
C CYS A 29 4.35 -6.40 11.16
N ALA A 30 3.53 -5.93 12.09
CA ALA A 30 3.81 -5.98 13.52
C ALA A 30 3.83 -7.42 14.05
N HIS A 31 2.89 -8.27 13.65
CA HIS A 31 2.90 -9.70 13.99
C HIS A 31 4.12 -10.44 13.44
N ALA A 32 4.71 -9.95 12.35
CA ALA A 32 5.99 -10.43 11.85
C ALA A 32 7.22 -9.80 12.55
N GLY A 33 7.01 -8.96 13.57
CA GLY A 33 8.06 -8.38 14.43
C GLY A 33 8.57 -7.01 13.97
N ALA A 34 7.93 -6.35 12.99
CA ALA A 34 8.36 -5.04 12.53
C ALA A 34 7.97 -3.91 13.49
N ASP A 35 8.81 -2.89 13.55
CA ASP A 35 8.44 -1.58 14.07
C ASP A 35 7.71 -0.79 12.96
N ILE A 36 6.68 -0.03 13.31
CA ILE A 36 5.79 0.58 12.32
C ILE A 36 5.81 2.10 12.39
N PHE A 37 5.98 2.75 11.25
CA PHE A 37 5.72 4.18 11.09
C PHE A 37 4.39 4.35 10.35
N ILE A 38 3.38 4.81 11.08
CA ILE A 38 2.00 4.94 10.66
C ILE A 38 1.77 6.34 10.10
N HIS A 39 1.52 6.44 8.80
CA HIS A 39 1.04 7.68 8.22
C HIS A 39 -0.49 7.70 8.16
N TYR A 40 -1.08 8.86 8.46
CA TYR A 40 -2.50 9.17 8.29
C TYR A 40 -2.67 10.61 7.77
N ASP A 41 -3.84 10.92 7.22
CA ASP A 41 -4.23 12.28 6.83
C ASP A 41 -5.09 12.92 7.94
N HIS A 42 -6.38 12.62 8.01
CA HIS A 42 -7.31 13.20 9.00
C HIS A 42 -7.73 12.23 10.11
N SER A 43 -7.24 10.99 10.11
CA SER A 43 -7.69 9.90 10.99
C SER A 43 -6.79 9.78 12.23
N GLU A 44 -6.59 10.87 12.97
CA GLU A 44 -5.68 10.90 14.12
C GLU A 44 -6.10 9.93 15.22
N LYS A 45 -7.38 9.91 15.57
CA LYS A 45 -7.91 9.03 16.62
C LYS A 45 -7.59 7.56 16.30
N GLU A 46 -7.91 7.10 15.11
CA GLU A 46 -7.68 5.72 14.70
C GLU A 46 -6.18 5.42 14.53
N ALA A 47 -5.36 6.41 14.16
CA ALA A 47 -3.91 6.27 14.11
C ALA A 47 -3.32 6.08 15.51
N VAL A 48 -3.80 6.82 16.51
CA VAL A 48 -3.42 6.66 17.93
C VAL A 48 -3.83 5.28 18.43
N GLU A 49 -5.08 4.87 18.21
CA GLU A 49 -5.57 3.54 18.59
C GLU A 49 -4.71 2.44 17.97
N THR A 50 -4.44 2.52 16.66
CA THR A 50 -3.61 1.54 15.95
C THR A 50 -2.19 1.50 16.51
N ARG A 51 -1.57 2.66 16.78
CA ARG A 51 -0.25 2.75 17.41
C ARG A 51 -0.21 2.02 18.75
N ASP A 52 -1.19 2.31 19.63
CA ASP A 52 -1.22 1.75 20.98
C ASP A 52 -1.45 0.24 20.95
N GLU A 53 -2.26 -0.26 20.03
CA GLU A 53 -2.44 -1.69 19.79
C GLU A 53 -1.12 -2.34 19.30
N ILE A 54 -0.37 -1.73 18.36
CA ILE A 54 0.93 -2.24 17.91
C ILE A 54 1.95 -2.25 19.06
N ILE A 55 1.96 -1.23 19.91
CA ILE A 55 2.82 -1.19 21.10
C ILE A 55 2.47 -2.33 22.07
N SER A 56 1.18 -2.66 22.22
CA SER A 56 0.75 -3.78 23.06
C SER A 56 1.21 -5.15 22.55
N LEU A 57 1.50 -5.29 21.25
CA LEU A 57 2.12 -6.47 20.64
C LEU A 57 3.64 -6.57 20.90
N GLY A 58 4.23 -5.57 21.56
CA GLY A 58 5.67 -5.53 21.85
C GLY A 58 6.53 -4.88 20.77
N CYS A 59 5.93 -4.31 19.73
CA CYS A 59 6.61 -3.55 18.68
C CYS A 59 6.63 -2.05 19.01
N ARG A 60 7.52 -1.30 18.37
CA ARG A 60 7.48 0.15 18.44
C ARG A 60 6.61 0.71 17.31
N ALA A 61 5.88 1.78 17.60
CA ALA A 61 5.07 2.43 16.60
C ALA A 61 5.09 3.96 16.77
N TRP A 62 5.12 4.66 15.66
CA TRP A 62 5.05 6.12 15.58
C TRP A 62 3.94 6.51 14.61
N ILE A 63 3.35 7.66 14.83
CA ILE A 63 2.31 8.22 13.97
C ILE A 63 2.75 9.56 13.40
N LYS A 64 2.37 9.86 12.17
CA LYS A 64 2.61 11.14 11.53
C LYS A 64 1.47 11.51 10.59
N ALA A 65 0.86 12.69 10.81
CA ALA A 65 -0.06 13.29 9.87
C ALA A 65 0.71 13.88 8.68
N ALA A 66 0.18 13.68 7.47
CA ALA A 66 0.63 14.37 6.27
C ALA A 66 -0.48 14.32 5.19
N ASP A 67 -0.65 15.41 4.45
CA ASP A 67 -1.46 15.42 3.23
C ASP A 67 -0.57 14.95 2.06
N LEU A 68 -0.88 13.77 1.52
CA LEU A 68 -0.12 13.21 0.39
C LEU A 68 -0.29 14.00 -0.92
N GLY A 69 -1.27 14.90 -1.00
CA GLY A 69 -1.38 15.86 -2.09
C GLY A 69 -0.33 16.98 -2.05
N ARG A 70 0.44 17.08 -0.95
CA ARG A 70 1.41 18.16 -0.72
C ARG A 70 2.85 17.64 -0.70
N PRO A 71 3.66 17.89 -1.74
CA PRO A 71 5.02 17.37 -1.87
C PRO A 71 5.97 17.73 -0.72
N ASP A 72 5.80 18.90 -0.09
CA ASP A 72 6.58 19.34 1.07
C ASP A 72 6.34 18.42 2.29
N GLU A 73 5.10 18.00 2.51
CA GLU A 73 4.75 17.11 3.61
C GLU A 73 5.29 15.67 3.41
N LEU A 74 5.39 15.20 2.16
CA LEU A 74 5.98 13.89 1.85
C LEU A 74 7.45 13.82 2.22
N SER A 75 8.22 14.87 1.93
CA SER A 75 9.64 14.94 2.30
C SER A 75 9.81 14.93 3.80
N ASN A 76 8.98 15.66 4.54
CA ASN A 76 8.98 15.68 5.99
C ASN A 76 8.58 14.32 6.59
N LEU A 77 7.58 13.65 6.02
CA LEU A 77 7.17 12.30 6.44
C LEU A 77 8.34 11.30 6.41
N LEU A 78 9.09 11.27 5.30
CA LEU A 78 10.25 10.39 5.14
C LEU A 78 11.39 10.77 6.09
N LEU A 79 11.65 12.04 6.29
CA LEU A 79 12.66 12.51 7.23
C LEU A 79 12.34 12.08 8.66
N GLU A 80 11.11 12.28 9.10
CA GLU A 80 10.69 11.88 10.46
C GLU A 80 10.77 10.35 10.64
N ALA A 81 10.33 9.58 9.66
CA ALA A 81 10.42 8.12 9.73
C ALA A 81 11.87 7.61 9.77
N GLY A 82 12.77 8.27 9.04
CA GLY A 82 14.19 7.90 8.98
C GLY A 82 15.01 8.28 10.22
N LYS A 83 14.52 9.21 11.07
CA LYS A 83 15.24 9.62 12.30
C LYS A 83 15.40 8.49 13.33
N MET A 84 14.51 7.52 13.33
CA MET A 84 14.52 6.44 14.32
C MET A 84 15.58 5.39 13.99
N ARG A 85 15.54 4.91 12.76
CA ARG A 85 16.49 4.00 12.09
C ARG A 85 16.21 4.02 10.59
N PRO A 86 17.10 3.51 9.74
CA PRO A 86 16.82 3.35 8.32
C PRO A 86 15.50 2.57 8.09
N ILE A 87 14.65 3.10 7.23
CA ILE A 87 13.40 2.45 6.85
C ILE A 87 13.78 1.24 5.98
N TYR A 88 13.28 0.05 6.33
CA TYR A 88 13.48 -1.16 5.54
C TYR A 88 12.47 -1.28 4.39
N ALA A 89 11.22 -0.93 4.64
CA ALA A 89 10.19 -1.03 3.61
C ALA A 89 9.23 0.16 3.61
N LEU A 90 8.77 0.51 2.40
CA LEU A 90 7.72 1.48 2.14
C LEU A 90 6.51 0.75 1.57
N ILE A 91 5.35 0.91 2.20
CA ILE A 91 4.06 0.41 1.71
C ILE A 91 3.18 1.59 1.32
N ASN A 92 2.98 1.78 0.03
CA ASN A 92 2.09 2.80 -0.52
C ASN A 92 0.66 2.25 -0.53
N SER A 93 -0.07 2.43 0.59
CA SER A 93 -1.44 1.94 0.76
C SER A 93 -2.51 3.03 0.75
N ALA A 94 -2.16 4.28 1.02
CA ALA A 94 -3.11 5.39 0.93
C ALA A 94 -3.67 5.54 -0.49
N ALA A 95 -4.97 5.78 -0.59
CA ALA A 95 -5.63 6.07 -1.86
C ALA A 95 -6.94 6.84 -1.66
N ILE A 96 -7.27 7.69 -2.61
CA ILE A 96 -8.61 8.23 -2.81
C ILE A 96 -9.35 7.25 -3.73
N PHE A 97 -10.56 6.86 -3.32
CA PHE A 97 -11.43 5.94 -4.06
C PHE A 97 -12.85 6.50 -4.08
N GLU A 98 -13.22 7.17 -5.15
CA GLU A 98 -14.50 7.86 -5.30
C GLU A 98 -15.23 7.37 -6.55
N PRO A 99 -16.57 7.19 -6.48
CA PRO A 99 -17.37 6.67 -7.58
C PRO A 99 -17.73 7.80 -8.57
N ILE A 100 -16.72 8.39 -9.21
CA ILE A 100 -16.87 9.47 -10.17
C ILE A 100 -16.76 8.88 -11.59
N SER A 101 -17.77 9.12 -12.43
CA SER A 101 -17.74 8.72 -13.83
C SER A 101 -16.84 9.63 -14.67
N MET A 102 -16.52 9.22 -15.90
CA MET A 102 -15.73 10.06 -16.83
C MET A 102 -16.37 11.41 -17.08
N GLN A 103 -17.69 11.45 -17.28
CA GLN A 103 -18.43 12.68 -17.57
C GLN A 103 -18.50 13.64 -16.38
N GLU A 104 -18.46 13.12 -15.15
CA GLU A 104 -18.54 13.91 -13.91
C GLU A 104 -17.17 14.32 -13.41
N THR A 105 -16.09 13.72 -13.92
CA THR A 105 -14.72 14.00 -13.45
C THR A 105 -14.33 15.44 -13.78
N THR A 106 -14.17 16.26 -12.76
CA THR A 106 -13.60 17.61 -12.90
C THR A 106 -12.06 17.53 -12.96
N LEU A 107 -11.41 18.61 -13.41
CA LEU A 107 -9.95 18.70 -13.35
C LEU A 107 -9.43 18.56 -11.92
N ALA A 108 -10.10 19.16 -10.95
CA ALA A 108 -9.73 19.07 -9.53
C ALA A 108 -9.81 17.61 -8.99
N ASP A 109 -10.84 16.85 -9.37
CA ASP A 109 -10.94 15.42 -9.01
C ASP A 109 -9.81 14.63 -9.64
N TRP A 110 -9.52 14.88 -10.90
CA TRP A 110 -8.42 14.25 -11.62
C TRP A 110 -7.08 14.52 -10.93
N GLU A 111 -6.74 15.80 -10.72
CA GLU A 111 -5.49 16.22 -10.10
C GLU A 111 -5.31 15.64 -8.71
N ARG A 112 -6.37 15.64 -7.89
CA ARG A 112 -6.36 15.07 -6.54
C ARG A 112 -6.09 13.56 -6.54
N HIS A 113 -6.75 12.80 -7.43
CA HIS A 113 -6.49 11.36 -7.55
C HIS A 113 -5.06 11.08 -8.03
N ILE A 114 -4.57 11.81 -9.01
CA ILE A 114 -3.19 11.67 -9.49
C ILE A 114 -2.19 12.06 -8.41
N ALA A 115 -2.42 13.16 -7.69
CA ALA A 115 -1.53 13.59 -6.62
C ALA A 115 -1.37 12.52 -5.54
N VAL A 116 -2.47 12.00 -4.99
CA VAL A 116 -2.44 11.05 -3.86
C VAL A 116 -2.11 9.63 -4.31
N ASN A 117 -2.71 9.14 -5.42
CA ASN A 117 -2.60 7.73 -5.78
C ASN A 117 -1.38 7.40 -6.66
N LEU A 118 -0.74 8.40 -7.26
CA LEU A 118 0.38 8.20 -8.18
C LEU A 118 1.60 9.07 -7.84
N THR A 119 1.44 10.39 -7.74
CA THR A 119 2.56 11.29 -7.51
C THR A 119 3.18 11.08 -6.13
N ALA A 120 2.37 10.91 -5.09
CA ALA A 120 2.86 10.63 -3.75
C ALA A 120 3.64 9.30 -3.67
N PRO A 121 3.14 8.14 -4.15
CA PRO A 121 3.92 6.92 -4.27
C PRO A 121 5.25 7.10 -5.02
N PHE A 122 5.27 7.86 -6.10
CA PHE A 122 6.50 8.17 -6.82
C PHE A 122 7.51 8.94 -5.95
N LEU A 123 7.09 10.06 -5.35
CA LEU A 123 7.96 10.91 -4.55
C LEU A 123 8.44 10.20 -3.28
N LEU A 124 7.57 9.45 -2.61
CA LEU A 124 7.93 8.63 -1.46
C LEU A 124 8.92 7.53 -1.85
N SER A 125 8.73 6.84 -2.97
CA SER A 125 9.66 5.83 -3.46
C SER A 125 11.02 6.42 -3.82
N GLN A 126 11.04 7.60 -4.45
CA GLN A 126 12.28 8.32 -4.78
C GLN A 126 13.02 8.75 -3.51
N GLY A 127 12.30 9.33 -2.55
CA GLY A 127 12.89 9.77 -1.28
C GLY A 127 13.36 8.58 -0.42
N PHE A 128 12.60 7.48 -0.39
CA PHE A 128 13.02 6.24 0.26
C PHE A 128 14.31 5.68 -0.35
N ALA A 129 14.38 5.62 -1.68
CA ALA A 129 15.57 5.11 -2.38
C ALA A 129 16.84 5.93 -2.06
N ARG A 130 16.70 7.24 -1.87
CA ARG A 130 17.84 8.13 -1.47
C ARG A 130 18.33 7.86 -0.05
N GLN A 131 17.51 7.27 0.82
CA GLN A 131 17.90 6.92 2.20
C GLN A 131 18.56 5.56 2.30
N ILE A 132 18.45 4.71 1.27
CA ILE A 132 19.12 3.41 1.25
C ILE A 132 20.60 3.60 1.02
N GLU A 133 21.43 3.11 1.95
CA GLU A 133 22.87 3.13 1.82
C GLU A 133 23.34 2.37 0.57
N LYS A 134 24.54 2.68 0.08
CA LYS A 134 25.09 2.12 -1.17
C LYS A 134 25.03 0.59 -1.25
N ASN A 135 25.15 -0.09 -0.11
CA ASN A 135 25.07 -1.57 -0.02
C ASN A 135 23.84 -2.04 0.77
N GLY A 136 22.91 -1.12 1.06
CA GLY A 136 21.68 -1.42 1.76
C GLY A 136 20.66 -2.09 0.85
N THR A 137 19.65 -2.71 1.46
CA THR A 137 18.52 -3.31 0.75
C THR A 137 17.21 -2.76 1.26
N GLY A 138 16.23 -2.65 0.38
CA GLY A 138 14.89 -2.15 0.72
C GLY A 138 13.78 -2.89 -0.03
N ARG A 139 12.56 -2.64 0.40
CA ARG A 139 11.34 -3.18 -0.20
C ARG A 139 10.34 -2.05 -0.42
N ILE A 140 9.72 -2.00 -1.61
CA ILE A 140 8.57 -1.14 -1.88
C ILE A 140 7.41 -2.03 -2.30
N VAL A 141 6.25 -1.86 -1.66
CA VAL A 141 5.01 -2.52 -2.05
C VAL A 141 3.95 -1.48 -2.32
N ASN A 142 3.46 -1.46 -3.56
CA ASN A 142 2.36 -0.59 -3.97
C ASN A 142 1.03 -1.35 -3.90
N ILE A 143 0.08 -0.83 -3.12
CA ILE A 143 -1.27 -1.40 -3.06
C ILE A 143 -2.06 -0.91 -4.27
N LEU A 144 -2.34 -1.85 -5.15
CA LEU A 144 -3.08 -1.69 -6.38
C LEU A 144 -4.52 -2.19 -6.21
N ASP A 145 -5.24 -2.16 -7.29
CA ASP A 145 -6.60 -2.69 -7.41
C ASP A 145 -6.66 -3.58 -8.66
N TRP A 146 -7.54 -4.56 -8.71
CA TRP A 146 -7.77 -5.38 -9.89
C TRP A 146 -8.10 -4.53 -11.13
N ARG A 147 -8.73 -3.34 -10.92
CA ARG A 147 -9.00 -2.35 -11.97
C ARG A 147 -7.75 -1.76 -12.60
N ALA A 148 -6.60 -1.85 -11.97
CA ALA A 148 -5.34 -1.35 -12.54
C ALA A 148 -4.98 -2.01 -13.87
N LEU A 149 -5.36 -3.29 -14.04
CA LEU A 149 -5.10 -4.06 -15.26
C LEU A 149 -6.38 -4.33 -16.06
N ARG A 150 -7.56 -4.06 -15.49
CA ARG A 150 -8.85 -4.23 -16.12
C ARG A 150 -9.78 -3.06 -15.73
N PRO A 151 -9.57 -1.88 -16.33
CA PRO A 151 -10.34 -0.69 -15.96
C PRO A 151 -11.82 -0.87 -16.28
N GLY A 152 -12.68 -0.40 -15.36
CA GLY A 152 -14.11 -0.27 -15.55
C GLY A 152 -14.54 1.15 -15.86
N ALA A 153 -15.81 1.36 -16.15
CA ALA A 153 -16.39 2.67 -16.39
C ALA A 153 -16.64 3.47 -15.10
N ASP A 154 -16.72 2.78 -13.98
CA ASP A 154 -16.87 3.34 -12.63
C ASP A 154 -15.53 3.82 -12.06
N HIS A 155 -15.55 4.77 -11.13
CA HIS A 155 -14.34 5.25 -10.46
C HIS A 155 -13.24 5.68 -11.46
N PHE A 156 -13.61 6.51 -12.45
CA PHE A 156 -12.74 6.78 -13.60
C PHE A 156 -11.36 7.33 -13.23
N PRO A 157 -11.20 8.45 -12.48
CA PRO A 157 -9.87 8.98 -12.16
C PRO A 157 -9.08 8.02 -11.26
N TYR A 158 -9.73 7.29 -10.35
CA TYR A 158 -9.11 6.26 -9.54
C TYR A 158 -8.52 5.13 -10.40
N SER A 159 -9.32 4.56 -11.32
CA SER A 159 -8.89 3.46 -12.17
C SER A 159 -7.66 3.83 -13.00
N ILE A 160 -7.63 5.03 -13.58
CA ILE A 160 -6.48 5.53 -14.33
C ILE A 160 -5.25 5.71 -13.41
N SER A 161 -5.43 6.27 -12.21
CA SER A 161 -4.33 6.44 -11.26
C SER A 161 -3.71 5.10 -10.84
N LYS A 162 -4.53 4.06 -10.63
CA LYS A 162 -4.06 2.71 -10.28
C LYS A 162 -3.39 2.00 -11.45
N ALA A 163 -3.88 2.18 -12.68
CA ALA A 163 -3.21 1.67 -13.89
C ALA A 163 -1.82 2.33 -14.07
N ALA A 164 -1.73 3.63 -13.86
CA ALA A 164 -0.45 4.35 -13.89
C ALA A 164 0.49 3.88 -12.75
N LEU A 165 -0.03 3.61 -11.54
CA LEU A 165 0.75 3.08 -10.43
C LEU A 165 1.27 1.65 -10.72
N ALA A 166 0.53 0.83 -11.46
CA ALA A 166 1.01 -0.48 -11.92
C ALA A 166 2.20 -0.34 -12.88
N ALA A 167 2.13 0.61 -13.82
CA ALA A 167 3.27 0.92 -14.70
C ALA A 167 4.45 1.48 -13.92
N LEU A 168 4.21 2.41 -12.97
CA LEU A 168 5.23 2.96 -12.07
C LEU A 168 5.93 1.87 -11.26
N THR A 169 5.19 0.88 -10.75
CA THR A 169 5.75 -0.27 -10.01
C THR A 169 6.82 -0.99 -10.82
N LYS A 170 6.54 -1.30 -12.08
CA LYS A 170 7.49 -1.96 -12.98
C LYS A 170 8.70 -1.09 -13.32
N SER A 171 8.46 0.19 -13.58
CA SER A 171 9.54 1.14 -13.90
C SER A 171 10.47 1.36 -12.71
N LEU A 172 9.94 1.48 -11.49
CA LEU A 172 10.74 1.59 -10.27
C LEU A 172 11.53 0.31 -9.99
N ALA A 173 10.95 -0.86 -10.26
CA ALA A 173 11.65 -2.15 -10.10
C ALA A 173 12.93 -2.21 -10.94
N ILE A 174 12.89 -1.73 -12.17
CA ILE A 174 14.07 -1.65 -13.05
C ILE A 174 15.06 -0.59 -12.55
N SER A 175 14.54 0.58 -12.17
CA SER A 175 15.38 1.73 -11.82
C SER A 175 16.10 1.58 -10.48
N LEU A 176 15.53 0.79 -9.54
CA LEU A 176 16.02 0.66 -8.17
C LEU A 176 16.72 -0.68 -7.90
N ALA A 177 16.76 -1.57 -8.88
CA ALA A 177 17.53 -2.80 -8.79
C ALA A 177 19.06 -2.49 -8.76
N PRO A 178 19.87 -3.33 -8.11
CA PRO A 178 19.50 -4.54 -7.38
C PRO A 178 19.12 -4.30 -5.91
N ASN A 179 19.24 -3.08 -5.42
CA ASN A 179 19.20 -2.77 -3.99
C ASN A 179 17.77 -2.79 -3.42
N ILE A 180 16.78 -2.38 -4.22
CA ILE A 180 15.39 -2.29 -3.78
C ILE A 180 14.51 -3.10 -4.70
N THR A 181 13.71 -4.01 -4.13
CA THR A 181 12.63 -4.65 -4.89
C THR A 181 11.37 -3.80 -4.81
N VAL A 182 10.67 -3.71 -5.94
CA VAL A 182 9.40 -2.98 -6.03
C VAL A 182 8.36 -3.90 -6.62
N ASN A 183 7.31 -4.19 -5.86
CA ASN A 183 6.22 -5.07 -6.29
C ASN A 183 4.86 -4.45 -5.98
N GLY A 184 3.80 -4.99 -6.56
CA GLY A 184 2.43 -4.58 -6.35
C GLY A 184 1.55 -5.70 -5.78
N LEU A 185 0.55 -5.33 -4.97
CA LEU A 185 -0.57 -6.18 -4.59
C LEU A 185 -1.85 -5.62 -5.20
N ALA A 186 -2.41 -6.30 -6.19
CA ALA A 186 -3.67 -5.93 -6.83
C ALA A 186 -4.83 -6.61 -6.09
N LEU A 187 -5.59 -5.81 -5.36
CA LEU A 187 -6.65 -6.31 -4.48
C LEU A 187 -7.98 -6.40 -5.23
N GLY A 188 -8.74 -7.43 -4.95
CA GLY A 188 -10.13 -7.58 -5.37
C GLY A 188 -11.12 -7.01 -4.35
N ALA A 189 -12.33 -7.58 -4.33
CA ALA A 189 -13.35 -7.27 -3.33
C ALA A 189 -13.01 -7.95 -2.00
N ILE A 190 -12.40 -7.21 -1.08
CA ILE A 190 -11.94 -7.72 0.22
C ILE A 190 -12.87 -7.28 1.35
N LEU A 191 -13.10 -5.97 1.46
CA LEU A 191 -13.98 -5.41 2.48
C LEU A 191 -15.33 -5.09 1.87
N GLN A 192 -16.39 -5.36 2.62
CA GLN A 192 -17.70 -4.86 2.24
C GLN A 192 -17.68 -3.32 2.16
N PRO A 193 -18.39 -2.73 1.18
CA PRO A 193 -18.63 -1.30 1.17
C PRO A 193 -19.23 -0.87 2.52
N ILE A 194 -18.83 0.31 3.01
CA ILE A 194 -19.32 0.86 4.29
C ILE A 194 -20.85 0.95 4.28
N ASP A 195 -21.46 1.14 3.12
CA ASP A 195 -22.88 1.44 2.92
C ASP A 195 -23.72 0.28 2.42
N LYS A 196 -23.42 -0.97 2.61
CA LYS A 196 -24.42 -2.06 2.43
C LYS A 196 -23.84 -3.44 2.13
N GLN A 197 -24.70 -4.43 2.46
CA GLN A 197 -24.80 -5.80 2.00
C GLN A 197 -23.97 -6.11 0.76
N ALA A 198 -23.12 -7.13 0.87
CA ALA A 198 -22.39 -7.67 -0.27
C ALA A 198 -23.38 -7.83 -1.42
N ASN A 199 -23.25 -6.99 -2.43
CA ASN A 199 -24.11 -7.05 -3.58
C ASN A 199 -23.85 -8.43 -4.22
N SER A 200 -24.89 -9.27 -4.31
CA SER A 200 -24.78 -10.60 -4.92
C SER A 200 -24.13 -10.57 -6.31
N ASP A 201 -24.18 -9.42 -6.96
CA ASP A 201 -23.59 -9.21 -8.28
C ASP A 201 -22.06 -9.09 -8.22
N ILE A 202 -21.47 -8.59 -7.10
CA ILE A 202 -20.01 -8.60 -6.91
C ILE A 202 -19.52 -10.04 -6.86
N LEU A 203 -20.20 -10.91 -6.13
CA LEU A 203 -19.80 -12.32 -6.00
C LEU A 203 -19.87 -13.08 -7.34
N LYS A 204 -20.85 -12.75 -8.19
CA LYS A 204 -20.96 -13.34 -9.54
C LYS A 204 -19.76 -12.98 -10.44
N SER A 205 -19.08 -11.86 -10.15
CA SER A 205 -17.91 -11.38 -10.89
C SER A 205 -16.59 -11.81 -10.26
N VAL A 206 -16.58 -12.73 -9.30
CA VAL A 206 -15.38 -13.27 -8.67
C VAL A 206 -15.34 -14.78 -8.88
N PRO A 207 -14.42 -15.34 -9.68
CA PRO A 207 -14.34 -16.79 -9.91
C PRO A 207 -14.26 -17.63 -8.64
N ALA A 208 -13.60 -17.12 -7.60
CA ALA A 208 -13.54 -17.80 -6.30
C ALA A 208 -14.90 -17.86 -5.55
N GLY A 209 -15.94 -17.17 -6.02
CA GLY A 209 -17.31 -17.20 -5.48
C GLY A 209 -17.48 -16.60 -4.08
N ARG A 210 -16.46 -15.88 -3.58
CA ARG A 210 -16.48 -15.23 -2.26
C ARG A 210 -15.70 -13.92 -2.27
N LEU A 211 -15.90 -13.12 -1.25
CA LEU A 211 -14.99 -12.00 -0.95
C LEU A 211 -13.65 -12.54 -0.44
N GLY A 212 -12.59 -11.81 -0.67
CA GLY A 212 -11.29 -12.09 -0.05
C GLY A 212 -11.31 -11.72 1.44
N GLU A 213 -10.43 -12.36 2.19
CA GLU A 213 -10.21 -12.10 3.61
C GLU A 213 -8.99 -11.19 3.82
N LEU A 214 -8.97 -10.41 4.89
CA LEU A 214 -7.82 -9.57 5.24
C LEU A 214 -6.56 -10.40 5.38
N LYS A 215 -6.66 -11.59 5.97
CA LYS A 215 -5.55 -12.52 6.15
C LYS A 215 -4.85 -12.89 4.83
N GLU A 216 -5.59 -13.02 3.73
CA GLU A 216 -5.02 -13.36 2.43
C GLU A 216 -4.13 -12.23 1.88
N ILE A 217 -4.50 -10.96 2.16
CA ILE A 217 -3.68 -9.80 1.81
C ILE A 217 -2.45 -9.72 2.72
N GLU A 218 -2.64 -9.97 4.01
CA GLU A 218 -1.57 -9.96 5.02
C GLU A 218 -0.48 -10.97 4.67
N GLU A 219 -0.87 -12.21 4.33
CA GLU A 219 0.06 -13.27 3.91
C GLU A 219 0.81 -12.89 2.63
N ALA A 220 0.11 -12.34 1.63
CA ALA A 220 0.73 -11.89 0.38
C ALA A 220 1.71 -10.73 0.61
N LEU A 221 1.38 -9.78 1.50
CA LEU A 221 2.29 -8.70 1.87
C LEU A 221 3.55 -9.24 2.54
N ILE A 222 3.40 -10.10 3.56
CA ILE A 222 4.54 -10.68 4.29
C ILE A 222 5.44 -11.46 3.33
N PHE A 223 4.86 -12.23 2.39
CA PHE A 223 5.65 -12.89 1.35
C PHE A 223 6.49 -11.91 0.52
N LEU A 224 5.95 -10.76 0.11
CA LEU A 224 6.71 -9.75 -0.64
C LEU A 224 7.80 -9.06 0.21
N LEU A 225 7.58 -8.92 1.51
CA LEU A 225 8.53 -8.27 2.41
C LEU A 225 9.66 -9.20 2.87
N THR A 226 9.41 -10.50 2.99
CA THR A 226 10.34 -11.48 3.57
C THR A 226 10.81 -12.54 2.59
N GLY A 227 10.13 -12.69 1.46
CA GLY A 227 10.42 -13.66 0.42
C GLY A 227 11.67 -13.35 -0.43
N PRO A 228 11.89 -14.10 -1.50
CA PRO A 228 13.08 -13.99 -2.33
C PRO A 228 13.28 -12.58 -2.89
N SER A 229 14.50 -12.04 -2.76
CA SER A 229 14.86 -10.73 -3.32
C SER A 229 15.01 -10.76 -4.86
N TYR A 230 14.84 -11.91 -5.48
CA TYR A 230 14.83 -12.06 -6.94
C TYR A 230 13.45 -11.77 -7.56
N ILE A 231 12.44 -11.49 -6.73
CA ILE A 231 11.10 -11.09 -7.17
C ILE A 231 11.02 -9.57 -7.12
N THR A 232 10.99 -8.93 -8.29
CA THR A 232 10.80 -7.49 -8.45
C THR A 232 10.06 -7.18 -9.75
N GLY A 233 9.22 -6.15 -9.74
CA GLY A 233 8.38 -5.75 -10.87
C GLY A 233 7.08 -6.58 -11.01
N GLU A 234 6.81 -7.48 -10.06
CA GLU A 234 5.63 -8.33 -10.11
C GLU A 234 4.40 -7.64 -9.49
N ILE A 235 3.23 -8.00 -10.03
CA ILE A 235 1.93 -7.60 -9.49
C ILE A 235 1.19 -8.87 -9.11
N ILE A 236 1.13 -9.15 -7.82
CA ILE A 236 0.40 -10.29 -7.28
C ILE A 236 -1.08 -9.92 -7.13
N HIS A 237 -1.95 -10.69 -7.76
CA HIS A 237 -3.39 -10.52 -7.65
C HIS A 237 -3.93 -11.29 -6.44
N VAL A 238 -4.58 -10.56 -5.53
CA VAL A 238 -5.33 -11.11 -4.39
C VAL A 238 -6.79 -10.73 -4.59
N ASP A 239 -7.42 -11.32 -5.62
CA ASP A 239 -8.70 -10.86 -6.15
C ASP A 239 -9.69 -12.00 -6.51
N GLY A 240 -9.34 -13.25 -6.14
CA GLY A 240 -10.15 -14.41 -6.45
C GLY A 240 -10.33 -14.70 -7.94
N GLY A 241 -9.40 -14.22 -8.78
CA GLY A 241 -9.45 -14.37 -10.23
C GLY A 241 -10.28 -13.30 -10.95
N ARG A 242 -10.71 -12.24 -10.26
CA ARG A 242 -11.58 -11.20 -10.83
C ARG A 242 -10.97 -10.49 -12.04
N HIS A 243 -9.66 -10.35 -12.09
CA HIS A 243 -8.96 -9.73 -13.22
C HIS A 243 -9.03 -10.55 -14.52
N LEU A 244 -9.43 -11.84 -14.46
CA LEU A 244 -9.47 -12.73 -15.62
C LEU A 244 -10.80 -12.67 -16.41
N ILE A 245 -11.89 -12.12 -15.79
CA ILE A 245 -13.24 -12.16 -16.38
C ILE A 245 -13.87 -10.78 -16.48
#